data_afc278ff6331a2598d845562d30ebba5
#
_entry.id   afc278ff6331a2598d845562d30ebba5
#
_cell.length_a   1.000
_cell.length_b   1.000
_cell.length_c   1.000
_cell.angle_alpha   90.00
_cell.angle_beta   90.00
_cell.angle_gamma   90.00
#
_symmetry.space_group_name_H-M   'P 1'
#
loop_
_entity.id
_entity.type
_entity.pdbx_description
1 polymer ?
#
loop_
_entity_poly.entity_id
_entity_poly.type
_entity_poly.pdbx_seq_one_letter_code
_entity_poly.pdbx_strand_id
1 'polypeptide(L)'
;MNKLKDDFIKYGLDQYIETFQNFYHDDLKTYEQKLSNLKSLLDAESINNVERFLQLMLKLPLPSKDFMVRVKSVYNQEELFRIQKEQEYKANVINKYYKKYNLEGWEKLEVNVFKYHCGLKRLPKDVKRNLKGKIFIDGGAFWGDSMLMLTRYAPSKIICFEPNTINLNHLSTTIANNGLKNKVEVHKLGLSKNRETALMNFISDQQNHGASVVFSPFKSKQEDILLDSIDNVLKNNAKEIGLVKLDVEGYGVNAIKGAKETIQKYKPVISCAIYHNPEEFFDIAPLIKSYNSNYKFLILPLSEDFILKEITLLAWV
;
A
#
# COMPACT_ATOMS: atom_id res chain seq x y z
N MET A 1 -2.07 17.28 19.37
CA MET A 1 -3.51 17.21 19.01
C MET A 1 -3.80 17.86 17.68
N ASN A 2 -3.35 19.10 17.42
CA ASN A 2 -3.53 19.75 16.11
C ASN A 2 -2.84 19.00 14.96
N LYS A 3 -1.66 18.43 15.21
CA LYS A 3 -0.88 17.70 14.21
C LYS A 3 -1.59 16.49 13.59
N LEU A 4 -2.36 15.73 14.37
CA LEU A 4 -3.13 14.58 13.85
C LEU A 4 -4.30 15.05 12.96
N LYS A 5 -4.95 16.17 13.31
CA LYS A 5 -5.99 16.78 12.47
C LYS A 5 -5.42 17.30 11.17
N ASP A 6 -4.28 17.98 11.27
CA ASP A 6 -3.58 18.53 10.11
C ASP A 6 -3.06 17.39 9.20
N ASP A 7 -2.53 16.31 9.79
CA ASP A 7 -2.11 15.11 9.05
C ASP A 7 -3.32 14.41 8.38
N PHE A 8 -4.48 14.38 9.02
CA PHE A 8 -5.70 13.75 8.49
C PHE A 8 -6.23 14.48 7.26
N ILE A 9 -6.35 15.81 7.34
CA ILE A 9 -6.75 16.66 6.20
C ILE A 9 -5.66 16.65 5.12
N LYS A 10 -4.41 16.69 5.53
CA LYS A 10 -3.23 16.74 4.68
C LYS A 10 -3.07 15.51 3.79
N TYR A 11 -3.50 14.33 4.25
CA TYR A 11 -3.41 13.07 3.51
C TYR A 11 -4.70 12.68 2.79
N GLY A 12 -5.72 13.56 2.77
CA GLY A 12 -6.97 13.29 2.06
C GLY A 12 -7.76 12.09 2.58
N LEU A 13 -7.59 11.73 3.87
CA LEU A 13 -8.24 10.57 4.48
C LEU A 13 -9.75 10.74 4.61
N ASP A 14 -10.24 11.98 4.61
CA ASP A 14 -11.65 12.32 4.49
C ASP A 14 -12.28 11.72 3.24
N GLN A 15 -11.57 11.72 2.10
CA GLN A 15 -12.06 11.14 0.86
C GLN A 15 -12.21 9.61 0.96
N TYR A 16 -11.26 8.93 1.59
CA TYR A 16 -11.36 7.48 1.78
C TYR A 16 -12.55 7.14 2.67
N ILE A 17 -12.73 7.85 3.80
CA ILE A 17 -13.88 7.67 4.69
C ILE A 17 -15.18 7.93 3.94
N GLU A 18 -15.30 9.06 3.24
CA GLU A 18 -16.49 9.41 2.47
C GLU A 18 -16.82 8.34 1.41
N THR A 19 -15.82 7.84 0.70
CA THR A 19 -16.02 6.80 -0.32
C THR A 19 -16.57 5.50 0.29
N PHE A 20 -16.05 5.07 1.46
CA PHE A 20 -16.56 3.88 2.15
C PHE A 20 -17.96 4.10 2.71
N GLN A 21 -18.25 5.29 3.28
CA GLN A 21 -19.57 5.64 3.80
C GLN A 21 -20.61 5.70 2.68
N ASN A 22 -20.28 6.35 1.57
CA ASN A 22 -21.17 6.42 0.40
C ASN A 22 -21.45 5.03 -0.14
N PHE A 23 -20.44 4.17 -0.31
CA PHE A 23 -20.65 2.79 -0.77
C PHE A 23 -21.58 2.00 0.17
N TYR A 24 -21.43 2.16 1.48
CA TYR A 24 -22.31 1.52 2.47
C TYR A 24 -23.76 2.03 2.38
N HIS A 25 -23.96 3.35 2.23
CA HIS A 25 -25.28 3.97 2.23
C HIS A 25 -26.01 3.82 0.89
N ASP A 26 -25.28 3.87 -0.22
CA ASP A 26 -25.88 3.88 -1.55
C ASP A 26 -26.32 2.46 -2.00
N ASP A 27 -25.58 1.41 -1.58
CA ASP A 27 -25.89 0.03 -1.95
C ASP A 27 -25.54 -0.97 -0.84
N LEU A 28 -26.33 -0.95 0.22
CA LEU A 28 -26.14 -1.84 1.38
C LEU A 28 -26.15 -3.33 0.96
N LYS A 29 -26.97 -3.72 0.00
CA LYS A 29 -27.05 -5.12 -0.46
C LYS A 29 -25.74 -5.58 -1.09
N THR A 30 -25.17 -4.78 -1.99
CA THR A 30 -23.87 -5.07 -2.60
C THR A 30 -22.76 -5.04 -1.57
N TYR A 31 -22.81 -4.09 -0.62
CA TYR A 31 -21.85 -4.02 0.49
C TYR A 31 -21.84 -5.32 1.30
N GLU A 32 -23.01 -5.78 1.76
CA GLU A 32 -23.13 -7.01 2.56
C GLU A 32 -22.69 -8.25 1.78
N GLN A 33 -23.05 -8.35 0.50
CA GLN A 33 -22.62 -9.45 -0.36
C GLN A 33 -21.09 -9.48 -0.55
N LYS A 34 -20.47 -8.34 -0.83
CA LYS A 34 -19.00 -8.22 -0.98
C LYS A 34 -18.29 -8.53 0.33
N LEU A 35 -18.81 -8.04 1.47
CA LEU A 35 -18.26 -8.34 2.79
C LEU A 35 -18.33 -9.83 3.11
N SER A 36 -19.48 -10.46 2.86
CA SER A 36 -19.65 -11.90 3.06
C SER A 36 -18.68 -12.71 2.19
N ASN A 37 -18.55 -12.35 0.91
CA ASN A 37 -17.61 -12.99 -0.01
C ASN A 37 -16.16 -12.84 0.45
N LEU A 38 -15.73 -11.63 0.82
CA LEU A 38 -14.40 -11.39 1.35
C LEU A 38 -14.13 -12.25 2.60
N LYS A 39 -15.02 -12.22 3.58
CA LYS A 39 -14.89 -12.97 4.83
C LYS A 39 -14.78 -14.49 4.61
N SER A 40 -15.44 -15.03 3.59
CA SER A 40 -15.36 -16.46 3.25
C SER A 40 -13.96 -16.93 2.85
N LEU A 41 -13.07 -16.02 2.50
CA LEU A 41 -11.69 -16.28 2.08
C LEU A 41 -10.66 -16.13 3.21
N LEU A 42 -11.06 -15.61 4.37
CA LEU A 42 -10.18 -15.12 5.43
C LEU A 42 -10.21 -16.00 6.67
N ASP A 43 -9.11 -15.95 7.43
CA ASP A 43 -9.05 -16.49 8.78
C ASP A 43 -9.68 -15.55 9.82
N ALA A 44 -9.82 -16.02 11.05
CA ALA A 44 -10.46 -15.26 12.13
C ALA A 44 -9.72 -13.94 12.46
N GLU A 45 -8.39 -13.92 12.39
CA GLU A 45 -7.60 -12.70 12.62
C GLU A 45 -7.91 -11.64 11.55
N SER A 46 -7.89 -12.05 10.30
CA SER A 46 -8.20 -11.16 9.17
C SER A 46 -9.64 -10.65 9.21
N ILE A 47 -10.61 -11.51 9.59
CA ILE A 47 -12.02 -11.10 9.75
C ILE A 47 -12.13 -10.00 10.81
N ASN A 48 -11.49 -10.17 11.96
CA ASN A 48 -11.50 -9.16 13.03
C ASN A 48 -10.89 -7.84 12.56
N ASN A 49 -9.79 -7.89 11.80
CA ASN A 49 -9.16 -6.69 11.25
C ASN A 49 -10.05 -5.98 10.22
N VAL A 50 -10.71 -6.73 9.33
CA VAL A 50 -11.68 -6.22 8.35
C VAL A 50 -12.85 -5.54 9.06
N GLU A 51 -13.46 -6.21 10.05
CA GLU A 51 -14.60 -5.65 10.81
C GLU A 51 -14.20 -4.39 11.55
N ARG A 52 -13.03 -4.38 12.17
CA ARG A 52 -12.55 -3.21 12.91
C ARG A 52 -12.26 -2.03 11.97
N PHE A 53 -11.61 -2.28 10.84
CA PHE A 53 -11.37 -1.24 9.82
C PHE A 53 -12.69 -0.63 9.33
N LEU A 54 -13.65 -1.47 8.91
CA LEU A 54 -14.94 -1.00 8.42
C LEU A 54 -15.75 -0.28 9.52
N GLN A 55 -15.70 -0.78 10.75
CA GLN A 55 -16.34 -0.08 11.89
C GLN A 55 -15.79 1.33 12.07
N LEU A 56 -14.47 1.52 11.93
CA LEU A 56 -13.86 2.84 12.01
C LEU A 56 -14.24 3.71 10.81
N MET A 57 -14.13 3.19 9.58
CA MET A 57 -14.49 3.91 8.37
C MET A 57 -15.95 4.42 8.40
N LEU A 58 -16.87 3.58 8.87
CA LEU A 58 -18.30 3.93 8.90
C LEU A 58 -18.70 4.83 10.09
N LYS A 59 -17.96 4.81 11.20
CA LYS A 59 -18.30 5.57 12.41
C LYS A 59 -17.57 6.90 12.54
N LEU A 60 -16.44 7.06 11.86
CA LEU A 60 -15.69 8.31 11.94
C LEU A 60 -16.48 9.43 11.26
N PRO A 61 -16.66 10.57 11.94
CA PRO A 61 -17.25 11.72 11.28
C PRO A 61 -16.27 12.25 10.23
N LEU A 62 -16.81 12.81 9.16
CA LEU A 62 -16.00 13.61 8.26
C LEU A 62 -15.31 14.76 9.03
N PRO A 63 -14.10 15.19 8.63
CA PRO A 63 -13.32 16.14 9.40
C PRO A 63 -14.09 17.42 9.74
N SER A 64 -14.40 17.58 11.01
CA SER A 64 -15.06 18.76 11.59
C SER A 64 -14.19 19.36 12.70
N LYS A 65 -14.59 20.50 13.26
CA LYS A 65 -13.87 21.11 14.40
C LYS A 65 -13.70 20.17 15.60
N ASP A 66 -14.63 19.22 15.78
CA ASP A 66 -14.63 18.26 16.88
C ASP A 66 -14.03 16.89 16.52
N PHE A 67 -13.49 16.78 15.31
CA PHE A 67 -12.96 15.52 14.78
C PHE A 67 -12.02 14.79 15.75
N MET A 68 -11.07 15.51 16.36
CA MET A 68 -10.08 14.91 17.26
C MET A 68 -10.64 14.37 18.57
N VAL A 69 -11.71 14.96 19.09
CA VAL A 69 -12.39 14.46 20.28
C VAL A 69 -13.09 13.15 19.95
N ARG A 70 -13.70 13.07 18.77
CA ARG A 70 -14.44 11.89 18.30
C ARG A 70 -13.50 10.75 17.89
N VAL A 71 -12.35 11.04 17.28
CA VAL A 71 -11.33 10.01 16.96
C VAL A 71 -10.88 9.29 18.22
N LYS A 72 -10.63 10.00 19.32
CA LYS A 72 -10.24 9.36 20.59
C LYS A 72 -11.35 8.49 21.18
N SER A 73 -12.61 8.81 20.94
CA SER A 73 -13.73 8.03 21.46
C SER A 73 -13.99 6.72 20.73
N VAL A 74 -13.41 6.52 19.54
CA VAL A 74 -13.59 5.28 18.77
C VAL A 74 -12.49 4.25 19.01
N TYR A 75 -11.37 4.63 19.65
CA TYR A 75 -10.30 3.72 20.04
C TYR A 75 -10.50 3.21 21.47
N ASN A 76 -10.32 1.92 21.67
CA ASN A 76 -10.33 1.33 23.02
C ASN A 76 -8.97 1.53 23.72
N GLN A 77 -8.91 1.18 25.02
CA GLN A 77 -7.70 1.36 25.85
C GLN A 77 -6.49 0.59 25.31
N GLU A 78 -6.69 -0.61 24.81
CA GLU A 78 -5.64 -1.46 24.25
C GLU A 78 -5.08 -0.87 22.96
N GLU A 79 -5.95 -0.37 22.08
CA GLU A 79 -5.53 0.33 20.85
C GLU A 79 -4.75 1.60 21.17
N LEU A 80 -5.21 2.40 22.13
CA LEU A 80 -4.48 3.60 22.57
C LEU A 80 -3.10 3.25 23.13
N PHE A 81 -2.97 2.16 23.87
CA PHE A 81 -1.69 1.66 24.35
C PHE A 81 -0.78 1.22 23.18
N ARG A 82 -1.31 0.49 22.19
CA ARG A 82 -0.53 0.09 21.00
C ARG A 82 -0.07 1.29 20.19
N ILE A 83 -0.91 2.30 20.03
CA ILE A 83 -0.57 3.57 19.36
C ILE A 83 0.60 4.24 20.11
N GLN A 84 0.54 4.34 21.42
CA GLN A 84 1.64 4.90 22.23
C GLN A 84 2.94 4.12 22.02
N LYS A 85 2.87 2.79 22.05
CA LYS A 85 4.06 1.92 21.82
C LYS A 85 4.63 2.07 20.42
N GLU A 86 3.81 2.28 19.41
CA GLU A 86 4.29 2.56 18.06
C GLU A 86 4.98 3.92 17.96
N GLN A 87 4.48 4.95 18.65
CA GLN A 87 5.11 6.27 18.71
C GLN A 87 6.47 6.19 19.39
N GLU A 88 6.59 5.45 20.51
CA GLU A 88 7.86 5.16 21.16
C GLU A 88 8.84 4.43 20.23
N TYR A 89 8.35 3.45 19.47
CA TYR A 89 9.15 2.74 18.47
C TYR A 89 9.63 3.68 17.36
N LYS A 90 8.77 4.55 16.82
CA LYS A 90 9.15 5.56 15.82
C LYS A 90 10.29 6.43 16.32
N ALA A 91 10.19 6.93 17.55
CA ALA A 91 11.20 7.81 18.13
C ALA A 91 12.56 7.11 18.33
N ASN A 92 12.56 5.84 18.72
CA ASN A 92 13.78 5.12 19.11
C ASN A 92 14.46 4.37 17.93
N VAL A 93 13.71 3.95 16.93
CA VAL A 93 14.21 3.06 15.86
C VAL A 93 14.49 3.80 14.56
N ILE A 94 13.87 4.93 14.32
CA ILE A 94 14.10 5.77 13.13
C ILE A 94 15.59 6.02 12.92
N ASN A 95 16.31 6.44 13.97
CA ASN A 95 17.75 6.71 13.91
C ASN A 95 18.59 5.50 13.47
N LYS A 96 18.13 4.27 13.75
CA LYS A 96 18.81 3.04 13.33
C LYS A 96 18.74 2.84 11.82
N TYR A 97 17.60 3.14 11.20
CA TYR A 97 17.45 3.03 9.76
C TYR A 97 18.18 4.14 9.02
N TYR A 98 18.16 5.37 9.51
CA TYR A 98 18.98 6.46 8.95
C TYR A 98 20.48 6.14 8.98
N LYS A 99 20.97 5.46 10.04
CA LYS A 99 22.37 5.00 10.10
C LYS A 99 22.68 3.85 9.15
N LYS A 100 21.67 3.00 8.86
CA LYS A 100 21.86 1.81 8.03
C LYS A 100 21.75 2.09 6.56
N TYR A 101 20.84 2.97 6.19
CA TYR A 101 20.57 3.36 4.81
C TYR A 101 20.88 4.84 4.64
N ASN A 102 21.47 5.20 3.51
CA ASN A 102 21.67 6.61 3.19
C ASN A 102 20.35 7.18 2.67
N LEU A 103 19.63 7.86 3.56
CA LEU A 103 18.29 8.42 3.36
C LEU A 103 18.35 9.96 3.34
N GLU A 104 19.22 10.49 2.48
CA GLU A 104 19.32 11.93 2.29
C GLU A 104 17.99 12.53 1.83
N GLY A 105 17.55 13.60 2.50
CA GLY A 105 16.29 14.28 2.20
C GLY A 105 15.04 13.65 2.81
N TRP A 106 15.16 12.52 3.52
CA TRP A 106 14.02 11.90 4.21
C TRP A 106 13.75 12.55 5.55
N GLU A 107 12.56 13.12 5.72
CA GLU A 107 12.14 13.70 7.01
C GLU A 107 11.45 12.68 7.92
N LYS A 108 10.78 11.70 7.33
CA LYS A 108 10.02 10.66 8.04
C LYS A 108 10.19 9.30 7.39
N LEU A 109 10.16 8.25 8.22
CA LEU A 109 10.13 6.86 7.77
C LEU A 109 8.76 6.25 8.01
N GLU A 110 8.21 5.60 6.99
CA GLU A 110 6.92 4.93 7.07
C GLU A 110 7.03 3.63 7.90
N VAL A 111 6.12 3.48 8.88
CA VAL A 111 6.14 2.34 9.82
C VAL A 111 5.74 1.05 9.14
N ASN A 112 4.73 1.09 8.28
CA ASN A 112 4.31 -0.04 7.44
C ASN A 112 5.49 -0.64 6.67
N VAL A 113 6.40 0.21 6.17
CA VAL A 113 7.59 -0.19 5.44
C VAL A 113 8.69 -0.66 6.38
N PHE A 114 9.18 0.18 7.27
CA PHE A 114 10.41 -0.12 8.04
C PHE A 114 10.20 -1.06 9.22
N LYS A 115 9.03 -1.03 9.87
CA LYS A 115 8.69 -1.94 10.98
C LYS A 115 8.13 -3.26 10.46
N TYR A 116 7.20 -3.21 9.52
CA TYR A 116 6.45 -4.37 9.07
C TYR A 116 6.92 -4.97 7.74
N HIS A 117 7.82 -4.27 7.00
CA HIS A 117 8.31 -4.64 5.67
C HIS A 117 7.14 -4.88 4.69
N CYS A 118 6.22 -3.92 4.62
CA CYS A 118 5.00 -4.05 3.81
C CYS A 118 4.24 -5.36 4.12
N GLY A 119 4.19 -5.76 5.40
CA GLY A 119 3.52 -6.99 5.86
C GLY A 119 4.34 -8.27 5.75
N LEU A 120 5.42 -8.31 4.98
CA LEU A 120 6.17 -9.55 4.68
C LEU A 120 6.74 -10.26 5.92
N LYS A 121 6.90 -9.57 7.06
CA LYS A 121 7.29 -10.20 8.33
C LYS A 121 6.28 -11.26 8.80
N ARG A 122 5.01 -11.11 8.45
CA ARG A 122 3.91 -12.00 8.85
C ARG A 122 3.83 -13.28 8.01
N LEU A 123 4.48 -13.34 6.86
CA LEU A 123 4.52 -14.55 6.03
C LEU A 123 5.11 -15.74 6.77
N PRO A 124 4.67 -16.96 6.46
CA PRO A 124 5.32 -18.20 6.91
C PRO A 124 6.81 -18.23 6.58
N LYS A 125 7.60 -18.94 7.41
CA LYS A 125 9.08 -18.97 7.26
C LYS A 125 9.53 -19.59 5.95
N ASP A 126 8.85 -20.61 5.48
CA ASP A 126 9.08 -21.31 4.21
C ASP A 126 8.77 -20.42 3.01
N VAL A 127 7.62 -19.70 3.03
CA VAL A 127 7.25 -18.72 2.01
C VAL A 127 8.33 -17.63 1.92
N LYS A 128 8.78 -17.07 3.05
CA LYS A 128 9.86 -16.06 3.05
C LYS A 128 11.17 -16.59 2.46
N ARG A 129 11.54 -17.85 2.74
CA ARG A 129 12.76 -18.47 2.17
C ARG A 129 12.67 -18.60 0.67
N ASN A 130 11.48 -18.90 0.15
CA ASN A 130 11.23 -19.08 -1.28
C ASN A 130 11.27 -17.76 -2.10
N LEU A 131 11.34 -16.60 -1.45
CA LEU A 131 11.51 -15.31 -2.12
C LEU A 131 12.94 -15.08 -2.64
N LYS A 132 13.93 -15.71 -2.00
CA LYS A 132 15.35 -15.51 -2.32
C LYS A 132 15.66 -15.83 -3.79
N GLY A 133 16.38 -14.93 -4.44
CA GLY A 133 16.87 -15.11 -5.83
C GLY A 133 15.84 -14.82 -6.93
N LYS A 134 14.58 -14.54 -6.57
CA LYS A 134 13.52 -14.21 -7.51
C LYS A 134 13.47 -12.71 -7.80
N ILE A 135 12.73 -12.31 -8.83
CA ILE A 135 12.45 -10.90 -9.13
C ILE A 135 11.30 -10.41 -8.25
N PHE A 136 11.43 -9.19 -7.75
CA PHE A 136 10.36 -8.50 -7.03
C PHE A 136 9.85 -7.32 -7.84
N ILE A 137 8.54 -7.11 -7.80
CA ILE A 137 7.85 -5.95 -8.35
C ILE A 137 7.49 -5.02 -7.20
N ASP A 138 7.82 -3.75 -7.33
CA ASP A 138 7.47 -2.68 -6.39
C ASP A 138 6.65 -1.63 -7.12
N GLY A 139 5.32 -1.76 -7.08
CA GLY A 139 4.37 -0.82 -7.64
C GLY A 139 4.04 0.28 -6.65
N GLY A 140 4.22 1.55 -7.07
CA GLY A 140 4.22 2.70 -6.19
C GLY A 140 5.50 2.72 -5.35
N ALA A 141 6.64 2.77 -6.03
CA ALA A 141 7.94 2.70 -5.36
C ALA A 141 8.33 3.98 -4.62
N PHE A 142 7.60 5.07 -4.86
CA PHE A 142 7.78 6.36 -4.20
C PHE A 142 9.27 6.78 -4.19
N TRP A 143 9.85 7.03 -3.04
CA TRP A 143 11.27 7.39 -2.87
C TRP A 143 12.20 6.18 -2.68
N GLY A 144 11.65 4.95 -2.69
CA GLY A 144 12.41 3.71 -2.61
C GLY A 144 12.54 3.10 -1.21
N ASP A 145 11.73 3.50 -0.25
CA ASP A 145 11.70 2.93 1.11
C ASP A 145 11.29 1.45 1.10
N SER A 146 10.18 1.11 0.41
CA SER A 146 9.76 -0.27 0.19
C SER A 146 10.86 -1.07 -0.49
N MET A 147 11.43 -0.56 -1.57
CA MET A 147 12.55 -1.17 -2.30
C MET A 147 13.73 -1.50 -1.36
N LEU A 148 14.12 -0.57 -0.47
CA LEU A 148 15.18 -0.82 0.51
C LEU A 148 14.84 -2.00 1.44
N MET A 149 13.60 -2.08 1.92
CA MET A 149 13.18 -3.18 2.80
C MET A 149 13.07 -4.50 2.05
N LEU A 150 12.66 -4.48 0.79
CA LEU A 150 12.59 -5.66 -0.08
C LEU A 150 13.96 -6.28 -0.33
N THR A 151 15.05 -5.49 -0.35
CA THR A 151 16.43 -6.03 -0.47
C THR A 151 16.78 -7.05 0.61
N ARG A 152 16.14 -6.99 1.79
CA ARG A 152 16.37 -7.90 2.91
C ARG A 152 15.94 -9.34 2.64
N TYR A 153 15.12 -9.56 1.64
CA TYR A 153 14.67 -10.88 1.19
C TYR A 153 15.50 -11.45 0.04
N ALA A 154 16.66 -10.81 -0.24
CA ALA A 154 17.64 -11.23 -1.23
C ALA A 154 17.07 -11.48 -2.63
N PRO A 155 16.32 -10.54 -3.24
CA PRO A 155 15.89 -10.67 -4.62
C PRO A 155 17.07 -10.70 -5.57
N SER A 156 16.89 -11.31 -6.76
CA SER A 156 17.84 -11.19 -7.86
C SER A 156 17.79 -9.83 -8.53
N LYS A 157 16.61 -9.22 -8.58
CA LYS A 157 16.33 -7.89 -9.12
C LYS A 157 15.06 -7.35 -8.48
N ILE A 158 14.95 -6.03 -8.35
CA ILE A 158 13.68 -5.33 -8.02
C ILE A 158 13.32 -4.46 -9.22
N ILE A 159 12.09 -4.55 -9.69
CA ILE A 159 11.54 -3.70 -10.75
C ILE A 159 10.55 -2.74 -10.10
N CYS A 160 10.91 -1.46 -10.09
CA CYS A 160 10.15 -0.37 -9.47
C CYS A 160 9.31 0.35 -10.51
N PHE A 161 8.06 0.64 -10.16
CA PHE A 161 7.13 1.44 -10.95
C PHE A 161 6.76 2.68 -10.14
N GLU A 162 7.06 3.86 -10.69
CA GLU A 162 6.73 5.14 -10.09
C GLU A 162 6.45 6.15 -11.21
N PRO A 163 5.23 6.66 -11.36
CA PRO A 163 4.91 7.57 -12.44
C PRO A 163 5.37 9.02 -12.20
N ASN A 164 5.47 9.45 -10.94
CA ASN A 164 5.76 10.83 -10.58
C ASN A 164 7.22 11.20 -10.79
N THR A 165 7.49 12.25 -11.55
CA THR A 165 8.87 12.69 -11.86
C THR A 165 9.65 13.12 -10.61
N ILE A 166 9.01 13.77 -9.64
CA ILE A 166 9.67 14.21 -8.39
C ILE A 166 10.09 12.99 -7.56
N ASN A 167 9.16 12.04 -7.39
CA ASN A 167 9.44 10.80 -6.67
C ASN A 167 10.54 9.98 -7.34
N LEU A 168 10.57 9.92 -8.67
CA LEU A 168 11.63 9.25 -9.43
C LEU A 168 13.01 9.84 -9.18
N ASN A 169 13.14 11.15 -9.02
CA ASN A 169 14.41 11.78 -8.70
C ASN A 169 14.90 11.33 -7.31
N HIS A 170 14.01 11.31 -6.31
CA HIS A 170 14.33 10.79 -4.98
C HIS A 170 14.66 9.29 -5.01
N LEU A 171 13.86 8.48 -5.70
CA LEU A 171 14.10 7.05 -5.90
C LEU A 171 15.48 6.79 -6.52
N SER A 172 15.83 7.54 -7.56
CA SER A 172 17.15 7.43 -8.22
C SER A 172 18.29 7.77 -7.28
N THR A 173 18.12 8.80 -6.45
CA THR A 173 19.08 9.18 -5.41
C THR A 173 19.20 8.08 -4.35
N THR A 174 18.08 7.54 -3.87
CA THR A 174 18.06 6.43 -2.89
C THR A 174 18.79 5.20 -3.45
N ILE A 175 18.54 4.83 -4.70
CA ILE A 175 19.22 3.72 -5.38
C ILE A 175 20.73 3.95 -5.45
N ALA A 176 21.15 5.15 -5.86
CA ALA A 176 22.56 5.50 -5.99
C ALA A 176 23.28 5.47 -4.65
N ASN A 177 22.72 6.12 -3.65
CA ASN A 177 23.30 6.27 -2.32
C ASN A 177 23.41 4.94 -1.55
N ASN A 178 22.60 3.94 -1.92
CA ASN A 178 22.62 2.60 -1.31
C ASN A 178 23.30 1.53 -2.19
N GLY A 179 23.96 1.91 -3.30
CA GLY A 179 24.71 1.00 -4.15
C GLY A 179 23.85 -0.02 -4.89
N LEU A 180 22.59 0.31 -5.21
CA LEU A 180 21.61 -0.63 -5.75
C LEU A 180 21.43 -0.56 -7.28
N LYS A 181 22.24 0.25 -8.00
CA LYS A 181 22.10 0.46 -9.45
C LYS A 181 22.06 -0.83 -10.27
N ASN A 182 22.81 -1.87 -9.87
CA ASN A 182 22.83 -3.15 -10.58
C ASN A 182 21.72 -4.12 -10.17
N LYS A 183 20.91 -3.77 -9.16
CA LYS A 183 19.83 -4.62 -8.62
C LYS A 183 18.44 -4.06 -8.85
N VAL A 184 18.33 -2.79 -9.18
CA VAL A 184 17.04 -2.10 -9.33
C VAL A 184 16.89 -1.60 -10.75
N GLU A 185 15.74 -1.90 -11.33
CA GLU A 185 15.26 -1.37 -12.60
C GLU A 185 14.08 -0.45 -12.31
N VAL A 186 14.03 0.72 -12.95
CA VAL A 186 12.99 1.71 -12.69
C VAL A 186 12.24 2.02 -13.98
N HIS A 187 10.91 1.97 -13.90
CA HIS A 187 10.00 2.37 -14.96
C HIS A 187 9.22 3.61 -14.54
N LYS A 188 9.26 4.68 -15.35
CA LYS A 188 8.39 5.84 -15.20
C LYS A 188 6.99 5.50 -15.70
N LEU A 189 6.28 4.66 -14.96
CA LEU A 189 4.96 4.13 -15.29
C LEU A 189 4.12 4.00 -14.02
N GLY A 190 2.83 4.32 -14.12
CA GLY A 190 1.83 3.80 -13.19
C GLY A 190 1.39 2.39 -13.62
N LEU A 191 0.82 1.63 -12.70
CA LEU A 191 0.33 0.28 -12.97
C LEU A 191 -1.18 0.29 -13.22
N SER A 192 -1.60 -0.34 -14.32
CA SER A 192 -3.00 -0.52 -14.70
C SER A 192 -3.23 -1.86 -15.36
N LYS A 193 -4.46 -2.09 -15.84
CA LYS A 193 -4.85 -3.28 -16.59
C LYS A 193 -4.22 -3.31 -17.99
N ASN A 194 -4.13 -2.16 -18.63
CA ASN A 194 -3.66 -1.99 -20.01
C ASN A 194 -2.72 -0.78 -20.12
N ARG A 195 -2.08 -0.65 -21.28
CA ARG A 195 -1.34 0.56 -21.61
C ARG A 195 -2.31 1.68 -21.95
N GLU A 196 -2.23 2.79 -21.21
CA GLU A 196 -3.09 3.96 -21.35
C GLU A 196 -2.42 5.21 -20.75
N THR A 197 -2.99 6.38 -21.00
CA THR A 197 -2.58 7.64 -20.36
C THR A 197 -3.66 8.05 -19.37
N ALA A 198 -3.26 8.47 -18.18
CA ALA A 198 -4.16 8.99 -17.16
C ALA A 198 -3.66 10.34 -16.64
N LEU A 199 -4.58 11.18 -16.18
CA LEU A 199 -4.26 12.43 -15.52
C LEU A 199 -4.04 12.17 -14.03
N MET A 200 -2.84 12.43 -13.54
CA MET A 200 -2.51 12.30 -12.12
C MET A 200 -2.51 13.68 -11.44
N ASN A 201 -3.14 13.75 -10.29
CA ASN A 201 -3.16 14.94 -9.45
C ASN A 201 -2.05 14.87 -8.41
N PHE A 202 -1.25 15.91 -8.29
CA PHE A 202 -0.19 16.03 -7.29
C PHE A 202 -0.50 17.12 -6.31
N ILE A 203 -0.27 16.88 -5.04
CA ILE A 203 -0.24 17.91 -4.02
C ILE A 203 1.07 18.69 -4.19
N SER A 204 1.00 19.96 -4.60
CA SER A 204 2.17 20.77 -4.99
C SER A 204 3.00 21.31 -3.82
N ASP A 205 2.74 20.89 -2.58
CA ASP A 205 3.48 21.36 -1.41
C ASP A 205 4.76 20.55 -1.24
N GLN A 206 5.90 21.25 -1.13
CA GLN A 206 7.24 20.62 -0.98
C GLN A 206 7.37 19.71 0.25
N GLN A 207 6.40 19.72 1.15
CA GLN A 207 6.35 18.88 2.36
C GLN A 207 5.36 17.71 2.26
N ASN A 208 4.58 17.61 1.17
CA ASN A 208 3.57 16.58 0.94
C ASN A 208 3.81 15.86 -0.37
N HIS A 209 4.32 14.67 -0.27
CA HIS A 209 4.78 13.87 -1.40
C HIS A 209 3.80 12.77 -1.82
N GLY A 210 2.54 12.86 -1.37
CA GLY A 210 1.47 11.98 -1.85
C GLY A 210 1.07 12.34 -3.27
N ALA A 211 1.02 11.37 -4.14
CA ALA A 211 0.49 11.51 -5.50
C ALA A 211 -0.67 10.52 -5.65
N SER A 212 -1.84 10.99 -6.01
CA SER A 212 -3.01 10.14 -6.25
C SER A 212 -3.58 10.42 -7.63
N VAL A 213 -3.99 9.37 -8.32
CA VAL A 213 -4.78 9.49 -9.56
C VAL A 213 -6.25 9.80 -9.22
N VAL A 214 -6.63 9.66 -7.96
CA VAL A 214 -7.96 10.01 -7.46
C VAL A 214 -8.01 11.50 -7.17
N PHE A 215 -9.12 12.11 -7.50
CA PHE A 215 -9.39 13.54 -7.41
C PHE A 215 -9.01 14.15 -6.04
N SER A 216 -8.15 15.16 -6.02
CA SER A 216 -7.88 15.98 -4.84
C SER A 216 -8.51 17.37 -5.01
N PRO A 217 -9.32 17.87 -4.05
CA PRO A 217 -9.92 19.21 -4.12
C PRO A 217 -8.92 20.33 -3.85
N PHE A 218 -7.68 20.01 -3.46
CA PHE A 218 -6.63 21.00 -3.26
C PHE A 218 -5.97 21.38 -4.59
N LYS A 219 -5.43 22.60 -4.69
CA LYS A 219 -4.66 23.09 -5.85
C LYS A 219 -3.56 22.08 -6.18
N SER A 220 -3.88 21.15 -7.06
CA SER A 220 -2.99 20.10 -7.52
C SER A 220 -2.39 20.51 -8.87
N LYS A 221 -1.11 20.26 -9.05
CA LYS A 221 -0.56 20.19 -10.39
C LYS A 221 -1.05 18.89 -11.01
N GLN A 222 -1.45 18.96 -12.27
CA GLN A 222 -1.84 17.78 -13.04
C GLN A 222 -0.70 17.42 -13.99
N GLU A 223 -0.42 16.14 -14.11
CA GLU A 223 0.55 15.60 -15.07
C GLU A 223 -0.07 14.39 -15.76
N ASP A 224 0.06 14.33 -17.09
CA ASP A 224 -0.26 13.12 -17.83
C ASP A 224 0.79 12.06 -17.52
N ILE A 225 0.34 10.93 -17.01
CA ILE A 225 1.19 9.78 -16.73
C ILE A 225 0.86 8.63 -17.66
N LEU A 226 1.90 7.90 -18.04
CA LEU A 226 1.73 6.65 -18.76
C LEU A 226 1.49 5.52 -17.77
N LEU A 227 0.43 4.76 -18.00
CA LEU A 227 0.10 3.53 -17.30
C LEU A 227 0.40 2.33 -18.19
N ASP A 228 0.79 1.21 -17.57
CA ASP A 228 0.92 -0.07 -18.29
C ASP A 228 0.65 -1.25 -17.35
N SER A 229 0.50 -2.45 -17.91
CA SER A 229 0.29 -3.66 -17.14
C SER A 229 1.62 -4.32 -16.79
N ILE A 230 1.65 -4.98 -15.64
CA ILE A 230 2.81 -5.80 -15.22
C ILE A 230 3.09 -6.87 -16.28
N ASP A 231 2.07 -7.53 -16.80
CA ASP A 231 2.21 -8.59 -17.80
C ASP A 231 2.84 -8.08 -19.10
N ASN A 232 2.47 -6.87 -19.56
CA ASN A 232 3.06 -6.28 -20.75
C ASN A 232 4.54 -5.90 -20.56
N VAL A 233 4.88 -5.27 -19.43
CA VAL A 233 6.26 -4.90 -19.11
C VAL A 233 7.15 -6.14 -18.96
N LEU A 234 6.60 -7.23 -18.39
CA LEU A 234 7.34 -8.47 -18.15
C LEU A 234 7.26 -9.48 -19.29
N LYS A 235 6.63 -9.15 -20.43
CA LYS A 235 6.35 -10.07 -21.54
C LYS A 235 7.57 -10.91 -21.97
N ASN A 236 8.75 -10.33 -21.93
CA ASN A 236 10.00 -11.00 -22.32
C ASN A 236 10.84 -11.45 -21.11
N ASN A 237 10.28 -11.41 -19.89
CA ASN A 237 11.00 -11.81 -18.70
C ASN A 237 11.01 -13.34 -18.56
N ALA A 238 12.22 -13.92 -18.55
CA ALA A 238 12.42 -15.36 -18.38
C ALA A 238 12.56 -15.78 -16.90
N LYS A 239 12.72 -14.84 -15.97
CA LYS A 239 12.99 -15.14 -14.56
C LYS A 239 11.71 -15.18 -13.75
N GLU A 240 11.73 -15.97 -12.67
CA GLU A 240 10.60 -16.14 -11.77
C GLU A 240 10.31 -14.87 -10.96
N ILE A 241 9.05 -14.48 -10.93
CA ILE A 241 8.55 -13.39 -10.09
C ILE A 241 8.18 -13.99 -8.72
N GLY A 242 8.83 -13.49 -7.66
CA GLY A 242 8.60 -13.98 -6.29
C GLY A 242 7.67 -13.11 -5.48
N LEU A 243 7.63 -11.82 -5.78
CA LEU A 243 6.84 -10.83 -5.02
C LEU A 243 6.27 -9.77 -5.95
N VAL A 244 5.03 -9.39 -5.68
CA VAL A 244 4.39 -8.18 -6.21
C VAL A 244 3.89 -7.36 -5.01
N LYS A 245 4.54 -6.23 -4.72
CA LYS A 245 4.05 -5.22 -3.76
C LYS A 245 3.32 -4.14 -4.55
N LEU A 246 2.16 -3.76 -4.09
CA LEU A 246 1.33 -2.72 -4.69
C LEU A 246 0.88 -1.74 -3.60
N ASP A 247 1.19 -0.48 -3.82
CA ASP A 247 0.65 0.67 -3.12
C ASP A 247 0.52 1.78 -4.16
N VAL A 248 -0.60 1.75 -4.89
CA VAL A 248 -0.81 2.46 -6.15
C VAL A 248 -2.02 3.39 -6.10
N GLU A 249 -2.31 3.88 -4.90
CA GLU A 249 -3.23 4.99 -4.66
C GLU A 249 -4.60 4.82 -5.34
N GLY A 250 -5.22 3.64 -5.18
CA GLY A 250 -6.56 3.33 -5.69
C GLY A 250 -6.60 2.57 -7.02
N TYR A 251 -5.47 2.31 -7.67
CA TYR A 251 -5.36 1.52 -8.90
C TYR A 251 -5.08 0.03 -8.67
N GLY A 252 -5.12 -0.44 -7.43
CA GLY A 252 -4.77 -1.82 -7.06
C GLY A 252 -5.54 -2.88 -7.82
N VAL A 253 -6.85 -2.73 -8.00
CA VAL A 253 -7.68 -3.68 -8.78
C VAL A 253 -7.22 -3.75 -10.22
N ASN A 254 -6.95 -2.61 -10.85
CA ASN A 254 -6.46 -2.54 -12.22
C ASN A 254 -5.04 -3.12 -12.35
N ALA A 255 -4.16 -2.84 -11.39
CA ALA A 255 -2.82 -3.43 -11.34
C ALA A 255 -2.85 -4.96 -11.20
N ILE A 256 -3.74 -5.52 -10.37
CA ILE A 256 -3.95 -6.98 -10.25
C ILE A 256 -4.53 -7.56 -11.54
N LYS A 257 -5.47 -6.88 -12.21
CA LYS A 257 -5.97 -7.30 -13.54
C LYS A 257 -4.83 -7.33 -14.57
N GLY A 258 -3.93 -6.35 -14.53
CA GLY A 258 -2.75 -6.25 -15.41
C GLY A 258 -1.59 -7.20 -15.05
N ALA A 259 -1.70 -7.94 -13.95
CA ALA A 259 -0.76 -8.95 -13.51
C ALA A 259 -1.30 -10.39 -13.61
N LYS A 260 -2.42 -10.60 -14.32
CA LYS A 260 -3.11 -11.89 -14.37
C LYS A 260 -2.21 -13.04 -14.80
N GLU A 261 -1.49 -12.89 -15.91
CA GLU A 261 -0.60 -13.93 -16.45
C GLU A 261 0.58 -14.17 -15.48
N THR A 262 1.15 -13.11 -14.92
CA THR A 262 2.20 -13.17 -13.91
C THR A 262 1.73 -13.94 -12.67
N ILE A 263 0.53 -13.66 -12.15
CA ILE A 263 -0.06 -14.31 -10.98
C ILE A 263 -0.31 -15.80 -11.27
N GLN A 264 -0.91 -16.12 -12.41
CA GLN A 264 -1.20 -17.50 -12.78
C GLN A 264 0.07 -18.33 -12.99
N LYS A 265 1.08 -17.76 -13.66
CA LYS A 265 2.32 -18.44 -14.02
C LYS A 265 3.25 -18.63 -12.83
N TYR A 266 3.54 -17.55 -12.12
CA TYR A 266 4.62 -17.53 -11.10
C TYR A 266 4.11 -17.67 -9.68
N LYS A 267 2.82 -17.42 -9.43
CA LYS A 267 2.19 -17.49 -8.10
C LYS A 267 2.97 -16.69 -7.06
N PRO A 268 3.31 -15.41 -7.36
CA PRO A 268 4.12 -14.61 -6.45
C PRO A 268 3.41 -14.41 -5.12
N VAL A 269 4.16 -14.10 -4.08
CA VAL A 269 3.59 -13.42 -2.91
C VAL A 269 3.06 -12.06 -3.37
N ILE A 270 1.87 -11.69 -2.91
CA ILE A 270 1.30 -10.37 -3.19
C ILE A 270 1.14 -9.62 -1.87
N SER A 271 1.64 -8.40 -1.81
CA SER A 271 1.41 -7.45 -0.72
C SER A 271 0.76 -6.21 -1.32
N CYS A 272 -0.50 -5.97 -0.99
CA CYS A 272 -1.28 -4.89 -1.60
C CYS A 272 -1.95 -4.03 -0.53
N ALA A 273 -1.71 -2.72 -0.55
CA ALA A 273 -2.51 -1.75 0.19
C ALA A 273 -3.94 -1.76 -0.37
N ILE A 274 -4.95 -1.85 0.52
CA ILE A 274 -6.35 -2.01 0.13
C ILE A 274 -7.28 -1.00 0.80
N TYR A 275 -6.75 0.10 1.29
CA TYR A 275 -7.50 1.09 2.06
C TYR A 275 -7.99 2.30 1.26
N HIS A 276 -7.56 2.46 0.02
CA HIS A 276 -7.84 3.68 -0.75
C HIS A 276 -9.30 3.79 -1.20
N ASN A 277 -9.95 2.66 -1.50
CA ASN A 277 -11.35 2.63 -1.90
C ASN A 277 -12.02 1.26 -1.65
N PRO A 278 -13.36 1.19 -1.64
CA PRO A 278 -14.09 -0.06 -1.44
C PRO A 278 -13.78 -1.15 -2.48
N GLU A 279 -13.47 -0.78 -3.73
CA GLU A 279 -13.17 -1.74 -4.79
C GLU A 279 -11.88 -2.50 -4.48
N GLU A 280 -10.81 -1.80 -4.07
CA GLU A 280 -9.58 -2.47 -3.61
C GLU A 280 -9.83 -3.34 -2.39
N PHE A 281 -10.59 -2.83 -1.43
CA PHE A 281 -10.83 -3.50 -0.17
C PHE A 281 -11.59 -4.82 -0.33
N PHE A 282 -12.64 -4.82 -1.13
CA PHE A 282 -13.52 -5.98 -1.25
C PHE A 282 -13.17 -6.92 -2.41
N ASP A 283 -12.59 -6.41 -3.51
CA ASP A 283 -12.52 -7.17 -4.76
C ASP A 283 -11.13 -7.77 -5.04
N ILE A 284 -10.04 -7.25 -4.47
CA ILE A 284 -8.68 -7.74 -4.76
C ILE A 284 -8.50 -9.21 -4.32
N ALA A 285 -8.91 -9.59 -3.11
CA ALA A 285 -8.75 -10.96 -2.64
C ALA A 285 -9.59 -11.97 -3.47
N PRO A 286 -10.89 -11.73 -3.74
CA PRO A 286 -11.66 -12.57 -4.65
C PRO A 286 -11.08 -12.65 -6.06
N LEU A 287 -10.56 -11.55 -6.60
CA LEU A 287 -9.95 -11.50 -7.91
C LEU A 287 -8.68 -12.39 -7.98
N ILE A 288 -7.78 -12.28 -7.00
CA ILE A 288 -6.59 -13.13 -6.91
C ILE A 288 -7.01 -14.60 -6.76
N LYS A 289 -8.02 -14.89 -5.94
CA LYS A 289 -8.57 -16.24 -5.76
C LYS A 289 -9.11 -16.84 -7.06
N SER A 290 -9.71 -16.00 -7.90
CA SER A 290 -10.21 -16.42 -9.22
C SER A 290 -9.09 -16.80 -10.21
N TYR A 291 -7.90 -16.21 -10.05
CA TYR A 291 -6.73 -16.53 -10.89
C TYR A 291 -6.03 -17.81 -10.44
N ASN A 292 -6.02 -18.08 -9.13
CA ASN A 292 -5.51 -19.32 -8.58
C ASN A 292 -6.17 -19.62 -7.21
N SER A 293 -6.95 -20.69 -7.17
CA SER A 293 -7.72 -21.09 -5.98
C SER A 293 -6.86 -21.50 -4.76
N ASN A 294 -5.54 -21.72 -4.92
CA ASN A 294 -4.67 -22.11 -3.82
C ASN A 294 -4.16 -20.93 -2.99
N TYR A 295 -4.40 -19.67 -3.42
CA TYR A 295 -4.01 -18.52 -2.63
C TYR A 295 -4.69 -18.51 -1.26
N LYS A 296 -3.87 -18.27 -0.24
CA LYS A 296 -4.24 -17.95 1.14
C LYS A 296 -4.11 -16.46 1.33
N PHE A 297 -4.91 -15.91 2.24
CA PHE A 297 -4.98 -14.47 2.48
C PHE A 297 -4.79 -14.14 3.95
N LEU A 298 -4.15 -13.01 4.22
CA LEU A 298 -4.06 -12.38 5.52
C LEU A 298 -4.28 -10.87 5.32
N ILE A 299 -5.25 -10.30 6.03
CA ILE A 299 -5.50 -8.85 6.05
C ILE A 299 -5.09 -8.31 7.41
N LEU A 300 -4.20 -7.33 7.42
CA LEU A 300 -3.66 -6.79 8.67
C LEU A 300 -3.38 -5.29 8.57
N PRO A 301 -3.55 -4.56 9.69
CA PRO A 301 -3.08 -3.19 9.79
C PRO A 301 -1.54 -3.19 9.90
N LEU A 302 -0.90 -2.29 9.17
CA LEU A 302 0.55 -2.07 9.23
C LEU A 302 0.93 -0.80 10.00
N SER A 303 -0.02 -0.16 10.64
CA SER A 303 0.19 0.95 11.57
C SER A 303 -0.86 0.91 12.67
N GLU A 304 -0.45 1.12 13.90
CA GLU A 304 -1.36 1.27 15.04
C GLU A 304 -1.88 2.71 15.14
N ASP A 305 -1.07 3.70 14.77
CA ASP A 305 -1.45 5.11 14.76
C ASP A 305 -2.55 5.43 13.76
N PHE A 306 -2.59 4.63 12.66
CA PHE A 306 -3.43 4.89 11.51
C PHE A 306 -3.97 3.61 10.90
N ILE A 307 -4.79 2.88 11.64
CA ILE A 307 -5.50 1.67 11.13
C ILE A 307 -6.22 1.97 9.81
N LEU A 308 -6.76 3.19 9.66
CA LEU A 308 -7.51 3.62 8.47
C LEU A 308 -6.66 3.75 7.19
N LYS A 309 -5.34 3.88 7.32
CA LYS A 309 -4.45 4.23 6.22
C LYS A 309 -3.50 3.11 5.82
N GLU A 310 -3.40 2.06 6.60
CA GLU A 310 -2.33 1.09 6.42
C GLU A 310 -2.85 -0.34 6.50
N ILE A 311 -4.07 -0.57 5.99
CA ILE A 311 -4.56 -1.94 5.91
C ILE A 311 -4.05 -2.59 4.62
N THR A 312 -3.45 -3.76 4.77
CA THR A 312 -2.75 -4.46 3.69
C THR A 312 -3.22 -5.90 3.58
N LEU A 313 -3.44 -6.33 2.36
CA LEU A 313 -3.67 -7.71 1.98
C LEU A 313 -2.34 -8.39 1.66
N LEU A 314 -2.03 -9.49 2.34
CA LEU A 314 -1.02 -10.45 1.93
C LEU A 314 -1.70 -11.65 1.29
N ALA A 315 -1.15 -12.11 0.16
CA ALA A 315 -1.59 -13.33 -0.50
C ALA A 315 -0.40 -14.20 -0.90
N TRP A 316 -0.51 -15.52 -0.71
CA TRP A 316 0.53 -16.51 -1.06
C TRP A 316 -0.08 -17.89 -1.33
N VAL A 317 0.68 -18.77 -1.97
CA VAL A 317 0.35 -20.18 -2.22
C VAL A 317 1.18 -21.11 -1.35
#